data_fc323ded69879039edac94bb6516078a
#
_entry.id   fc323ded69879039edac94bb6516078a
#
_cell.length_a   1.000
_cell.length_b   1.000
_cell.length_c   1.000
_cell.angle_alpha   90.00
_cell.angle_beta   90.00
_cell.angle_gamma   90.00
#
_symmetry.space_group_name_H-M   'P 1'
#
loop_
_entity.id
_entity.type
_entity.pdbx_description
1 polymer ?
#
loop_
_entity_poly.entity_id
_entity_poly.type
_entity_poly.pdbx_seq_one_letter_code
_entity_poly.pdbx_strand_id
1 'polypeptide(L)'
;VKLGISLPVFTDDPAKPLEMASRARALGIDGVFAPDHLFPPVFYPPSGPDRPALEVFSLLSAVAAREPALHVGTLVTRVTLRAPGILAKQAAALDAMSGARAILGVGTGDRASAEEHARFGFPFPPAADRLATLEQTVAALRALFDGRAWPGGSHVPAMDGPLLPPGRPAVWVGGLSDAVLGVAARVADAWNGWGLGAAAFAERAATVRALAGDRPVESTWAGIALVGEDRADLERLVSERADRGLSLDGVWSGTAEAWARFVGELRDGGASWCIVLPAGPPDRLDVIAGATGR
;
A
#
# COMPACT_ATOMS: atom_id res chain seq x y z
N VAL A 1 5.31 15.93 4.26
CA VAL A 1 4.95 14.54 3.93
C VAL A 1 3.65 14.17 4.63
N LYS A 2 2.72 13.51 3.92
CA LYS A 2 1.51 12.95 4.52
C LYS A 2 1.86 11.66 5.26
N LEU A 3 1.18 11.42 6.39
CA LEU A 3 1.33 10.19 7.18
C LEU A 3 0.16 9.25 6.88
N GLY A 4 0.46 8.02 6.53
CA GLY A 4 -0.50 6.94 6.40
C GLY A 4 -0.20 5.79 7.33
N ILE A 5 -1.19 4.95 7.61
CA ILE A 5 -0.98 3.68 8.29
C ILE A 5 -1.56 2.52 7.50
N SER A 6 -0.93 1.36 7.64
CA SER A 6 -1.48 0.11 7.13
C SER A 6 -2.35 -0.55 8.19
N LEU A 7 -3.60 -0.87 7.83
CA LEU A 7 -4.57 -1.50 8.72
C LEU A 7 -4.26 -2.99 8.94
N PRO A 8 -4.58 -3.56 10.12
CA PRO A 8 -4.43 -4.97 10.40
C PRO A 8 -5.54 -5.78 9.70
N VAL A 9 -5.23 -6.34 8.53
CA VAL A 9 -6.19 -7.14 7.75
C VAL A 9 -6.24 -8.60 8.18
N PHE A 10 -5.18 -9.12 8.83
CA PHE A 10 -5.06 -10.53 9.25
C PHE A 10 -5.76 -10.79 10.58
N THR A 11 -7.07 -10.67 10.57
CA THR A 11 -7.94 -10.80 11.74
C THR A 11 -9.30 -11.35 11.34
N ASP A 12 -9.94 -12.09 12.22
CA ASP A 12 -11.33 -12.51 12.19
C ASP A 12 -12.28 -11.49 12.87
N ASP A 13 -11.70 -10.50 13.52
CA ASP A 13 -12.43 -9.41 14.16
C ASP A 13 -12.39 -8.13 13.32
N PRO A 14 -13.44 -7.83 12.56
CA PRO A 14 -13.49 -6.64 11.72
C PRO A 14 -13.53 -5.32 12.50
N ALA A 15 -13.79 -5.35 13.80
CA ALA A 15 -13.75 -4.14 14.62
C ALA A 15 -12.33 -3.58 14.73
N LYS A 16 -11.30 -4.42 14.82
CA LYS A 16 -9.90 -4.01 14.99
C LYS A 16 -9.41 -3.01 13.92
N PRO A 17 -9.49 -3.31 12.61
CA PRO A 17 -9.06 -2.34 11.61
C PRO A 17 -9.95 -1.09 11.56
N LEU A 18 -11.24 -1.20 11.87
CA LEU A 18 -12.14 -0.05 11.93
C LEU A 18 -11.82 0.88 13.11
N GLU A 19 -11.53 0.33 14.28
CA GLU A 19 -11.09 1.09 15.46
C GLU A 19 -9.75 1.76 15.21
N MET A 20 -8.80 1.06 14.58
CA MET A 20 -7.52 1.65 14.20
C MET A 20 -7.69 2.79 13.21
N ALA A 21 -8.60 2.70 12.24
CA ALA A 21 -8.92 3.80 11.33
C ALA A 21 -9.51 5.01 12.09
N SER A 22 -10.44 4.79 13.02
CA SER A 22 -11.00 5.87 13.86
C SER A 22 -9.93 6.52 14.73
N ARG A 23 -9.01 5.74 15.31
CA ARG A 23 -7.87 6.26 16.08
C ARG A 23 -6.91 7.06 15.20
N ALA A 24 -6.59 6.55 14.00
CA ALA A 24 -5.76 7.28 13.03
C ALA A 24 -6.34 8.66 12.71
N ARG A 25 -7.65 8.74 12.46
CA ARG A 25 -8.34 10.01 12.26
C ARG A 25 -8.21 10.93 13.47
N ALA A 26 -8.44 10.41 14.67
CA ALA A 26 -8.35 11.20 15.92
C ALA A 26 -6.94 11.76 16.16
N LEU A 27 -5.91 11.06 15.70
CA LEU A 27 -4.49 11.48 15.76
C LEU A 27 -4.07 12.38 14.58
N GLY A 28 -4.97 12.77 13.68
CA GLY A 28 -4.64 13.62 12.54
C GLY A 28 -3.81 12.94 11.43
N ILE A 29 -3.84 11.61 11.37
CA ILE A 29 -3.23 10.84 10.28
C ILE A 29 -4.02 11.07 8.99
N ASP A 30 -3.33 11.22 7.85
CA ASP A 30 -3.94 11.64 6.59
C ASP A 30 -4.68 10.51 5.86
N GLY A 31 -4.30 9.24 6.09
CA GLY A 31 -4.94 8.14 5.39
C GLY A 31 -4.61 6.76 5.95
N VAL A 32 -5.42 5.80 5.53
CA VAL A 32 -5.25 4.40 5.89
C VAL A 32 -5.15 3.53 4.64
N PHE A 33 -4.33 2.50 4.73
CA PHE A 33 -4.03 1.60 3.63
C PHE A 33 -4.22 0.16 4.07
N ALA A 34 -4.48 -0.73 3.12
CA ALA A 34 -4.60 -2.15 3.41
C ALA A 34 -3.94 -3.00 2.32
N PRO A 35 -3.16 -4.04 2.69
CA PRO A 35 -2.62 -4.99 1.74
C PRO A 35 -3.71 -5.94 1.24
N ASP A 36 -3.54 -6.43 0.01
CA ASP A 36 -4.47 -7.35 -0.64
C ASP A 36 -3.92 -8.78 -0.58
N HIS A 37 -4.04 -9.41 0.58
CA HIS A 37 -3.66 -10.79 0.81
C HIS A 37 -4.91 -11.64 1.10
N LEU A 38 -4.89 -12.90 0.63
CA LEU A 38 -5.96 -13.88 0.84
C LEU A 38 -5.79 -14.64 2.16
N PHE A 39 -4.57 -14.66 2.70
CA PHE A 39 -4.18 -15.09 4.04
C PHE A 39 -2.80 -14.49 4.39
N PRO A 40 -2.36 -14.53 5.67
CA PRO A 40 -1.06 -13.98 6.06
C PRO A 40 0.10 -14.66 5.31
N PRO A 41 0.93 -13.90 4.56
CA PRO A 41 2.05 -14.46 3.82
C PRO A 41 3.17 -14.93 4.75
N VAL A 42 4.10 -15.73 4.22
CA VAL A 42 5.18 -16.39 4.99
C VAL A 42 6.05 -15.43 5.81
N PHE A 43 6.18 -14.18 5.39
CA PHE A 43 6.93 -13.15 6.12
C PHE A 43 6.10 -12.43 7.21
N TYR A 44 4.84 -12.86 7.44
CA TYR A 44 3.96 -12.31 8.48
C TYR A 44 3.54 -13.42 9.48
N PRO A 45 4.44 -13.87 10.36
CA PRO A 45 4.15 -14.97 11.28
C PRO A 45 3.15 -14.57 12.39
N PRO A 46 2.34 -15.52 12.84
CA PRO A 46 2.11 -16.83 12.23
C PRO A 46 1.40 -16.68 10.88
N SER A 47 1.93 -17.35 9.85
CA SER A 47 1.45 -17.28 8.47
C SER A 47 0.65 -18.51 8.06
N GLY A 48 -0.01 -18.43 6.91
CA GLY A 48 -0.65 -19.58 6.28
C GLY A 48 -2.17 -19.46 6.13
N PRO A 49 -2.74 -20.43 5.38
CA PRO A 49 -4.14 -20.39 4.92
C PRO A 49 -5.17 -20.63 6.04
N ASP A 50 -4.76 -21.12 7.19
CA ASP A 50 -5.65 -21.36 8.35
C ASP A 50 -5.89 -20.07 9.16
N ARG A 51 -5.34 -18.96 8.70
CA ARG A 51 -5.51 -17.64 9.31
C ARG A 51 -6.35 -16.71 8.46
N PRO A 52 -7.24 -15.93 9.11
CA PRO A 52 -8.13 -15.02 8.38
C PRO A 52 -7.39 -13.86 7.74
N ALA A 53 -7.93 -13.39 6.63
CA ALA A 53 -7.62 -12.09 6.05
C ALA A 53 -8.91 -11.45 5.55
N LEU A 54 -9.13 -10.19 5.90
CA LEU A 54 -10.28 -9.42 5.40
C LEU A 54 -10.03 -9.00 3.95
N GLU A 55 -11.07 -9.08 3.12
CA GLU A 55 -11.01 -8.63 1.73
C GLU A 55 -10.84 -7.10 1.67
N VAL A 56 -9.86 -6.65 0.91
CA VAL A 56 -9.34 -5.28 0.98
C VAL A 56 -10.35 -4.21 0.58
N PHE A 57 -11.11 -4.40 -0.51
CA PHE A 57 -12.09 -3.40 -0.95
C PHE A 57 -13.30 -3.33 -0.03
N SER A 58 -13.75 -4.46 0.51
CA SER A 58 -14.82 -4.52 1.51
C SER A 58 -14.43 -3.74 2.77
N LEU A 59 -13.21 -3.97 3.29
CA LEU A 59 -12.69 -3.25 4.44
C LEU A 59 -12.57 -1.75 4.17
N LEU A 60 -11.90 -1.36 3.07
CA LEU A 60 -11.69 0.05 2.76
C LEU A 60 -13.00 0.80 2.48
N SER A 61 -14.02 0.13 1.93
CA SER A 61 -15.34 0.71 1.75
C SER A 61 -16.04 0.99 3.09
N ALA A 62 -15.92 0.07 4.04
CA ALA A 62 -16.44 0.27 5.40
C ALA A 62 -15.75 1.44 6.11
N VAL A 63 -14.42 1.54 5.98
CA VAL A 63 -13.64 2.67 6.51
C VAL A 63 -14.04 3.98 5.84
N ALA A 64 -14.14 4.02 4.51
CA ALA A 64 -14.50 5.23 3.76
C ALA A 64 -15.86 5.80 4.18
N ALA A 65 -16.82 4.93 4.44
CA ALA A 65 -18.16 5.32 4.91
C ALA A 65 -18.15 5.83 6.36
N ARG A 66 -17.26 5.30 7.21
CA ARG A 66 -17.18 5.64 8.63
C ARG A 66 -16.30 6.86 8.91
N GLU A 67 -15.21 7.01 8.14
CA GLU A 67 -14.17 8.02 8.38
C GLU A 67 -14.00 8.95 7.17
N PRO A 68 -14.90 9.91 6.97
CA PRO A 68 -14.98 10.71 5.75
C PRO A 68 -13.82 11.70 5.57
N ALA A 69 -12.89 11.81 6.52
CA ALA A 69 -11.72 12.68 6.42
C ALA A 69 -10.45 11.93 5.96
N LEU A 70 -10.43 10.59 6.04
CA LEU A 70 -9.25 9.81 5.71
C LEU A 70 -9.16 9.52 4.19
N HIS A 71 -7.98 9.58 3.64
CA HIS A 71 -7.68 8.85 2.41
C HIS A 71 -7.75 7.35 2.68
N VAL A 72 -8.24 6.58 1.72
CA VAL A 72 -8.31 5.11 1.81
C VAL A 72 -7.63 4.50 0.61
N GLY A 73 -6.74 3.53 0.80
CA GLY A 73 -5.98 2.98 -0.32
C GLY A 73 -5.57 1.52 -0.18
N THR A 74 -5.44 0.85 -1.32
CA THR A 74 -4.77 -0.46 -1.36
C THR A 74 -3.25 -0.27 -1.38
N LEU A 75 -2.50 -1.16 -0.68
CA LEU A 75 -1.04 -1.08 -0.65
C LEU A 75 -0.40 -2.46 -0.56
N VAL A 76 -0.31 -3.21 -1.66
CA VAL A 76 -0.92 -2.92 -2.97
C VAL A 76 -1.81 -4.09 -3.40
N THR A 77 -2.83 -3.87 -4.23
CA THR A 77 -3.57 -4.97 -4.84
C THR A 77 -2.78 -5.56 -6.00
N ARG A 78 -2.81 -6.89 -6.13
CA ARG A 78 -2.15 -7.58 -7.23
C ARG A 78 -3.07 -7.60 -8.46
N VAL A 79 -2.56 -7.13 -9.59
CA VAL A 79 -3.33 -7.09 -10.85
C VAL A 79 -3.76 -8.45 -11.37
N THR A 80 -3.17 -9.53 -10.86
CA THR A 80 -3.48 -10.92 -11.21
C THR A 80 -4.61 -11.54 -10.37
N LEU A 81 -5.08 -10.87 -9.32
CA LEU A 81 -6.18 -11.38 -8.47
C LEU A 81 -7.57 -11.04 -9.02
N ARG A 82 -7.68 -10.09 -9.94
CA ARG A 82 -8.97 -9.60 -10.45
C ARG A 82 -8.91 -9.32 -11.94
N ALA A 83 -10.03 -9.54 -12.63
CA ALA A 83 -10.19 -9.02 -13.98
C ALA A 83 -10.08 -7.49 -13.96
N PRO A 84 -9.37 -6.85 -14.91
CA PRO A 84 -9.15 -5.41 -14.93
C PRO A 84 -10.43 -4.56 -14.87
N GLY A 85 -11.51 -5.01 -15.55
CA GLY A 85 -12.81 -4.33 -15.50
C GLY A 85 -13.46 -4.35 -14.11
N ILE A 86 -13.29 -5.45 -13.37
CA ILE A 86 -13.76 -5.53 -11.96
C ILE A 86 -12.91 -4.63 -11.06
N LEU A 87 -11.59 -4.62 -11.26
CA LEU A 87 -10.70 -3.72 -10.51
C LEU A 87 -11.05 -2.25 -10.76
N ALA A 88 -11.31 -1.87 -12.02
CA ALA A 88 -11.77 -0.52 -12.36
C ALA A 88 -13.07 -0.16 -11.62
N LYS A 89 -14.04 -1.10 -11.60
CA LYS A 89 -15.33 -0.90 -10.94
C LYS A 89 -15.19 -0.76 -9.43
N GLN A 90 -14.38 -1.59 -8.80
CA GLN A 90 -14.10 -1.53 -7.35
C GLN A 90 -13.42 -0.21 -6.98
N ALA A 91 -12.40 0.19 -7.76
CA ALA A 91 -11.65 1.42 -7.51
C ALA A 91 -12.54 2.68 -7.67
N ALA A 92 -13.36 2.74 -8.73
CA ALA A 92 -14.28 3.85 -8.94
C ALA A 92 -15.39 3.90 -7.87
N ALA A 93 -15.90 2.75 -7.43
CA ALA A 93 -16.88 2.69 -6.35
C ALA A 93 -16.28 3.16 -5.02
N LEU A 94 -15.06 2.73 -4.69
CA LEU A 94 -14.35 3.19 -3.50
C LEU A 94 -14.08 4.69 -3.55
N ASP A 95 -13.71 5.22 -4.71
CA ASP A 95 -13.49 6.66 -4.91
C ASP A 95 -14.77 7.47 -4.70
N ALA A 96 -15.89 7.03 -5.26
CA ALA A 96 -17.19 7.64 -5.03
C ALA A 96 -17.60 7.59 -3.55
N MET A 97 -17.46 6.43 -2.89
CA MET A 97 -17.81 6.25 -1.47
C MET A 97 -16.91 7.06 -0.54
N SER A 98 -15.65 7.24 -0.90
CA SER A 98 -14.72 8.06 -0.12
C SER A 98 -14.82 9.56 -0.40
N GLY A 99 -15.60 10.01 -1.41
CA GLY A 99 -15.65 11.40 -1.84
C GLY A 99 -14.34 11.85 -2.47
N ALA A 100 -13.83 11.09 -3.45
CA ALA A 100 -12.60 11.32 -4.21
C ALA A 100 -11.31 11.31 -3.36
N ARG A 101 -11.24 10.41 -2.38
CA ARG A 101 -10.04 10.20 -1.53
C ARG A 101 -9.46 8.81 -1.65
N ALA A 102 -9.91 8.02 -2.65
CA ALA A 102 -9.36 6.70 -2.88
C ALA A 102 -7.99 6.75 -3.55
N ILE A 103 -7.14 5.83 -3.16
CA ILE A 103 -5.83 5.56 -3.75
C ILE A 103 -5.80 4.09 -4.16
N LEU A 104 -5.60 3.83 -5.43
CA LEU A 104 -5.47 2.49 -5.96
C LEU A 104 -3.98 2.14 -6.12
N GLY A 105 -3.40 1.54 -5.10
CA GLY A 105 -2.07 0.95 -5.20
C GLY A 105 -2.14 -0.42 -5.87
N VAL A 106 -1.34 -0.63 -6.90
CA VAL A 106 -1.28 -1.88 -7.68
C VAL A 106 0.15 -2.42 -7.76
N GLY A 107 0.28 -3.73 -7.91
CA GLY A 107 1.57 -4.41 -8.05
C GLY A 107 1.46 -5.74 -8.77
N THR A 108 2.62 -6.34 -9.04
CA THR A 108 2.72 -7.64 -9.75
C THR A 108 2.52 -8.86 -8.84
N GLY A 109 2.58 -8.67 -7.52
CA GLY A 109 2.87 -9.77 -6.61
C GLY A 109 4.33 -10.24 -6.69
N ASP A 110 4.77 -10.88 -5.65
CA ASP A 110 6.09 -11.48 -5.51
C ASP A 110 6.02 -13.02 -5.45
N ARG A 111 7.16 -13.66 -5.25
CA ARG A 111 7.24 -15.12 -5.18
C ARG A 111 6.44 -15.71 -4.00
N ALA A 112 6.33 -14.98 -2.90
CA ALA A 112 5.53 -15.40 -1.74
C ALA A 112 4.02 -15.41 -2.03
N SER A 113 3.58 -14.66 -3.04
CA SER A 113 2.19 -14.62 -3.47
C SER A 113 1.74 -15.86 -4.24
N ALA A 114 2.66 -16.71 -4.72
CA ALA A 114 2.32 -17.86 -5.57
C ALA A 114 1.41 -18.88 -4.86
N GLU A 115 1.62 -19.10 -3.56
CA GLU A 115 0.79 -20.02 -2.78
C GLU A 115 -0.65 -19.52 -2.64
N GLU A 116 -0.84 -18.23 -2.39
CA GLU A 116 -2.17 -17.62 -2.32
C GLU A 116 -2.92 -17.78 -3.65
N HIS A 117 -2.24 -17.54 -4.77
CA HIS A 117 -2.83 -17.73 -6.10
C HIS A 117 -3.26 -19.17 -6.34
N ALA A 118 -2.37 -20.13 -6.05
CA ALA A 118 -2.66 -21.56 -6.26
C ALA A 118 -3.86 -22.03 -5.43
N ARG A 119 -3.94 -21.63 -4.15
CA ARG A 119 -5.02 -22.07 -3.26
C ARG A 119 -6.39 -21.49 -3.61
N PHE A 120 -6.44 -20.32 -4.24
CA PHE A 120 -7.69 -19.69 -4.65
C PHE A 120 -7.96 -19.81 -6.15
N GLY A 121 -7.21 -20.66 -6.86
CA GLY A 121 -7.43 -20.94 -8.29
C GLY A 121 -7.08 -19.79 -9.23
N PHE A 122 -6.24 -18.85 -8.77
CA PHE A 122 -5.75 -17.77 -9.63
C PHE A 122 -4.46 -18.17 -10.35
N PRO A 123 -4.29 -17.76 -11.61
CA PRO A 123 -3.03 -17.97 -12.31
C PRO A 123 -1.91 -17.12 -11.68
N PHE A 124 -0.69 -17.67 -11.66
CA PHE A 124 0.50 -16.94 -11.28
C PHE A 124 1.51 -16.99 -12.43
N PRO A 125 1.37 -16.12 -13.44
CA PRO A 125 2.20 -16.13 -14.64
C PRO A 125 3.68 -15.80 -14.34
N PRO A 126 4.59 -16.02 -15.30
CA PRO A 126 5.98 -15.56 -15.21
C PRO A 126 6.09 -14.06 -14.89
N ALA A 127 7.20 -13.65 -14.29
CA ALA A 127 7.37 -12.27 -13.83
C ALA A 127 7.26 -11.22 -14.96
N ALA A 128 7.76 -11.57 -16.16
CA ALA A 128 7.66 -10.69 -17.33
C ALA A 128 6.19 -10.46 -17.75
N ASP A 129 5.36 -11.51 -17.75
CA ASP A 129 3.95 -11.42 -18.09
C ASP A 129 3.17 -10.65 -17.02
N ARG A 130 3.49 -10.85 -15.72
CA ARG A 130 2.89 -10.07 -14.64
C ARG A 130 3.24 -8.59 -14.74
N LEU A 131 4.46 -8.25 -15.15
CA LEU A 131 4.89 -6.87 -15.37
C LEU A 131 4.14 -6.23 -16.54
N ALA A 132 4.03 -6.93 -17.66
CA ALA A 132 3.27 -6.47 -18.82
C ALA A 132 1.77 -6.32 -18.48
N THR A 133 1.21 -7.26 -17.71
CA THR A 133 -0.16 -7.17 -17.19
C THR A 133 -0.33 -5.94 -16.30
N LEU A 134 0.63 -5.65 -15.42
CA LEU A 134 0.60 -4.45 -14.57
C LEU A 134 0.53 -3.18 -15.41
N GLU A 135 1.44 -3.02 -16.37
CA GLU A 135 1.50 -1.82 -17.21
C GLU A 135 0.21 -1.63 -18.03
N GLN A 136 -0.26 -2.68 -18.69
CA GLN A 136 -1.50 -2.64 -19.48
C GLN A 136 -2.73 -2.43 -18.59
N THR A 137 -2.78 -3.03 -17.40
CA THR A 137 -3.89 -2.80 -16.45
C THR A 137 -3.94 -1.34 -16.04
N VAL A 138 -2.83 -0.73 -15.65
CA VAL A 138 -2.82 0.70 -15.25
C VAL A 138 -3.23 1.59 -16.43
N ALA A 139 -2.74 1.33 -17.64
CA ALA A 139 -3.15 2.09 -18.83
C ALA A 139 -4.66 1.94 -19.13
N ALA A 140 -5.19 0.74 -18.99
CA ALA A 140 -6.61 0.46 -19.18
C ALA A 140 -7.48 1.15 -18.10
N LEU A 141 -7.08 1.07 -16.83
CA LEU A 141 -7.74 1.76 -15.72
C LEU A 141 -7.82 3.27 -15.98
N ARG A 142 -6.71 3.88 -16.38
CA ARG A 142 -6.69 5.31 -16.72
C ARG A 142 -7.62 5.66 -17.87
N ALA A 143 -7.64 4.85 -18.94
CA ALA A 143 -8.58 5.05 -20.03
C ALA A 143 -10.03 5.05 -19.54
N LEU A 144 -10.40 4.06 -18.72
CA LEU A 144 -11.76 3.94 -18.17
C LEU A 144 -12.10 5.07 -17.19
N PHE A 145 -11.16 5.50 -16.33
CA PHE A 145 -11.35 6.62 -15.42
C PHE A 145 -11.49 7.97 -16.14
N ASP A 146 -10.88 8.09 -17.31
CA ASP A 146 -11.03 9.26 -18.21
C ASP A 146 -12.29 9.15 -19.11
N GLY A 147 -13.15 8.14 -18.92
CA GLY A 147 -14.34 7.92 -19.73
C GLY A 147 -14.05 7.44 -21.15
N ARG A 148 -12.86 6.92 -21.40
CA ARG A 148 -12.44 6.39 -22.71
C ARG A 148 -12.44 4.85 -22.72
N ALA A 149 -12.71 4.25 -23.87
CA ALA A 149 -12.53 2.83 -24.08
C ALA A 149 -11.04 2.44 -24.02
N TRP A 150 -10.77 1.22 -23.58
CA TRP A 150 -9.48 0.56 -23.70
C TRP A 150 -9.52 -0.39 -24.91
N PRO A 151 -8.68 -0.21 -25.95
CA PRO A 151 -8.76 -0.98 -27.19
C PRO A 151 -8.30 -2.44 -27.04
N GLY A 152 -7.79 -2.82 -25.87
CA GLY A 152 -7.16 -4.11 -25.64
C GLY A 152 -5.65 -4.07 -25.83
N GLY A 153 -4.99 -5.08 -25.29
CA GLY A 153 -3.57 -5.34 -25.40
C GLY A 153 -3.27 -6.82 -25.36
N SER A 154 -2.01 -7.20 -25.32
CA SER A 154 -1.60 -8.61 -25.28
C SER A 154 -1.96 -9.34 -23.97
N HIS A 155 -2.15 -8.59 -22.87
CA HIS A 155 -2.39 -9.13 -21.53
C HIS A 155 -3.71 -8.65 -20.91
N VAL A 156 -4.32 -7.59 -21.44
CA VAL A 156 -5.56 -7.00 -20.92
C VAL A 156 -6.55 -6.89 -22.07
N PRO A 157 -7.73 -7.54 -21.98
CA PRO A 157 -8.74 -7.50 -23.04
C PRO A 157 -9.30 -6.09 -23.25
N ALA A 158 -9.91 -5.85 -24.42
CA ALA A 158 -10.62 -4.62 -24.71
C ALA A 158 -11.79 -4.39 -23.75
N MET A 159 -12.04 -3.14 -23.40
CA MET A 159 -13.16 -2.72 -22.55
C MET A 159 -13.75 -1.40 -23.03
N ASP A 160 -15.06 -1.38 -23.24
CA ASP A 160 -15.73 -0.23 -23.87
C ASP A 160 -16.26 0.80 -22.84
N GLY A 161 -16.51 0.42 -21.61
CA GLY A 161 -17.14 1.35 -20.65
C GLY A 161 -18.57 1.76 -21.06
N PRO A 162 -19.21 2.74 -20.48
CA PRO A 162 -18.70 3.67 -19.47
C PRO A 162 -18.53 3.06 -18.09
N LEU A 163 -17.58 3.59 -17.33
CA LEU A 163 -17.43 3.26 -15.92
C LEU A 163 -18.38 4.13 -15.08
N LEU A 164 -19.42 3.51 -14.50
CA LEU A 164 -20.42 4.18 -13.67
C LEU A 164 -20.56 3.49 -12.31
N PRO A 165 -20.57 4.21 -11.15
CA PRO A 165 -20.34 5.65 -11.07
C PRO A 165 -18.94 6.02 -11.60
N PRO A 166 -18.76 7.25 -12.09
CA PRO A 166 -17.43 7.71 -12.47
C PRO A 166 -16.56 7.82 -11.20
N GLY A 167 -15.29 7.58 -11.34
CA GLY A 167 -14.28 7.77 -10.30
C GLY A 167 -12.92 7.86 -10.93
N ARG A 168 -12.03 8.61 -10.28
CA ARG A 168 -10.66 8.81 -10.77
C ARG A 168 -9.67 8.74 -9.60
N PRO A 169 -9.57 7.58 -8.93
CA PRO A 169 -8.61 7.42 -7.85
C PRO A 169 -7.18 7.60 -8.38
N ALA A 170 -6.29 8.11 -7.52
CA ALA A 170 -4.87 8.12 -7.83
C ALA A 170 -4.35 6.68 -7.95
N VAL A 171 -3.63 6.37 -9.02
CA VAL A 171 -3.08 5.04 -9.26
C VAL A 171 -1.61 5.01 -8.91
N TRP A 172 -1.26 4.23 -7.89
CA TRP A 172 0.12 4.02 -7.45
C TRP A 172 0.64 2.67 -7.89
N VAL A 173 1.93 2.60 -8.23
CA VAL A 173 2.60 1.33 -8.56
C VAL A 173 3.63 1.01 -7.49
N GLY A 174 3.48 -0.14 -6.84
CA GLY A 174 4.40 -0.63 -5.81
C GLY A 174 5.40 -1.64 -6.33
N GLY A 175 6.66 -1.53 -5.89
CA GLY A 175 7.74 -2.47 -6.16
C GLY A 175 9.11 -1.83 -6.29
N LEU A 176 10.16 -2.64 -6.23
CA LEU A 176 11.54 -2.17 -6.10
C LEU A 176 12.43 -2.44 -7.31
N SER A 177 12.02 -3.32 -8.24
CA SER A 177 12.86 -3.64 -9.41
C SER A 177 12.86 -2.48 -10.41
N ASP A 178 13.95 -2.30 -11.13
CA ASP A 178 14.10 -1.25 -12.15
C ASP A 178 13.00 -1.32 -13.21
N ALA A 179 12.55 -2.54 -13.54
CA ALA A 179 11.45 -2.75 -14.47
C ALA A 179 10.13 -2.17 -13.93
N VAL A 180 9.84 -2.34 -12.62
CA VAL A 180 8.65 -1.76 -11.97
C VAL A 180 8.78 -0.24 -11.86
N LEU A 181 9.97 0.29 -11.55
CA LEU A 181 10.22 1.73 -11.56
C LEU A 181 9.92 2.33 -12.94
N GLY A 182 10.35 1.65 -14.02
CA GLY A 182 10.04 2.04 -15.38
C GLY A 182 8.54 2.06 -15.68
N VAL A 183 7.78 1.07 -15.21
CA VAL A 183 6.31 1.06 -15.34
C VAL A 183 5.69 2.22 -14.56
N ALA A 184 6.06 2.41 -13.29
CA ALA A 184 5.57 3.52 -12.48
C ALA A 184 5.83 4.86 -13.17
N ALA A 185 7.04 5.07 -13.67
CA ALA A 185 7.43 6.27 -14.38
C ALA A 185 6.58 6.54 -15.63
N ARG A 186 6.16 5.52 -16.38
CA ARG A 186 5.37 5.67 -17.61
C ARG A 186 3.88 5.87 -17.36
N VAL A 187 3.30 5.16 -16.39
CA VAL A 187 1.82 5.05 -16.31
C VAL A 187 1.19 5.37 -14.95
N ALA A 188 1.94 5.45 -13.84
CA ALA A 188 1.35 5.67 -12.51
C ALA A 188 1.30 7.15 -12.08
N ASP A 189 0.46 7.53 -11.12
CA ASP A 189 0.49 8.85 -10.47
C ASP A 189 1.57 8.91 -9.41
N ALA A 190 1.86 7.75 -8.76
CA ALA A 190 2.98 7.64 -7.83
C ALA A 190 3.64 6.26 -7.89
N TRP A 191 4.90 6.24 -7.48
CA TRP A 191 5.63 5.02 -7.13
C TRP A 191 5.63 4.81 -5.62
N ASN A 192 5.50 3.56 -5.17
CA ASN A 192 5.64 3.19 -3.77
C ASN A 192 6.84 2.26 -3.56
N GLY A 193 7.78 2.70 -2.72
CA GLY A 193 8.92 1.92 -2.25
C GLY A 193 8.67 1.33 -0.87
N TRP A 194 8.77 -0.01 -0.74
CA TRP A 194 8.55 -0.71 0.52
C TRP A 194 9.85 -1.01 1.24
N GLY A 195 9.95 -0.67 2.53
CA GLY A 195 11.01 -1.09 3.44
C GLY A 195 12.40 -0.51 3.15
N LEU A 196 12.49 0.52 2.36
CA LEU A 196 13.77 1.17 2.03
C LEU A 196 14.24 2.09 3.16
N GLY A 197 15.55 2.10 3.42
CA GLY A 197 16.18 3.19 4.18
C GLY A 197 16.11 4.51 3.40
N ALA A 198 16.23 5.65 4.09
CA ALA A 198 16.04 6.97 3.49
C ALA A 198 16.94 7.25 2.27
N ALA A 199 18.23 6.89 2.35
CA ALA A 199 19.17 7.09 1.24
C ALA A 199 18.78 6.25 0.01
N ALA A 200 18.46 4.97 0.19
CA ALA A 200 18.04 4.09 -0.89
C ALA A 200 16.69 4.53 -1.48
N PHE A 201 15.79 5.03 -0.64
CA PHE A 201 14.53 5.62 -1.11
C PHE A 201 14.79 6.85 -2.00
N ALA A 202 15.64 7.78 -1.57
CA ALA A 202 15.95 8.99 -2.32
C ALA A 202 16.58 8.66 -3.70
N GLU A 203 17.48 7.66 -3.76
CA GLU A 203 18.06 7.17 -5.01
C GLU A 203 17.00 6.62 -5.97
N ARG A 204 16.11 5.75 -5.46
CA ARG A 204 15.02 5.17 -6.26
C ARG A 204 13.99 6.22 -6.72
N ALA A 205 13.66 7.17 -5.85
CA ALA A 205 12.78 8.29 -6.19
C ALA A 205 13.39 9.17 -7.30
N ALA A 206 14.70 9.43 -7.24
CA ALA A 206 15.42 10.14 -8.30
C ALA A 206 15.40 9.36 -9.62
N THR A 207 15.55 8.04 -9.57
CA THR A 207 15.46 7.16 -10.75
C THR A 207 14.08 7.25 -11.39
N VAL A 208 13.00 7.13 -10.59
CA VAL A 208 11.62 7.26 -11.10
C VAL A 208 11.40 8.63 -11.76
N ARG A 209 11.85 9.70 -11.13
CA ARG A 209 11.74 11.06 -11.65
C ARG A 209 12.48 11.22 -12.98
N ALA A 210 13.70 10.71 -13.07
CA ALA A 210 14.50 10.75 -14.30
C ALA A 210 13.83 9.98 -15.45
N LEU A 211 13.27 8.80 -15.15
CA LEU A 211 12.55 7.99 -16.14
C LEU A 211 11.22 8.61 -16.58
N ALA A 212 10.57 9.37 -15.71
CA ALA A 212 9.29 10.01 -15.98
C ALA A 212 9.44 11.28 -16.87
N GLY A 213 10.63 11.89 -16.89
CA GLY A 213 10.84 13.16 -17.62
C GLY A 213 9.93 14.27 -17.10
N ASP A 214 9.17 14.88 -17.97
CA ASP A 214 8.24 15.98 -17.64
C ASP A 214 6.91 15.50 -17.01
N ARG A 215 6.67 14.19 -16.98
CA ARG A 215 5.43 13.64 -16.38
C ARG A 215 5.52 13.72 -14.85
N PRO A 216 4.51 14.31 -14.18
CA PRO A 216 4.49 14.34 -12.72
C PRO A 216 4.25 12.92 -12.17
N VAL A 217 5.21 12.42 -11.39
CA VAL A 217 5.11 11.14 -10.65
C VAL A 217 5.59 11.39 -9.24
N GLU A 218 4.71 11.16 -8.28
CA GLU A 218 5.06 11.23 -6.87
C GLU A 218 5.87 10.00 -6.45
N SER A 219 6.62 10.14 -5.36
CA SER A 219 7.27 9.01 -4.69
C SER A 219 6.72 8.88 -3.28
N THR A 220 6.40 7.66 -2.88
CA THR A 220 5.83 7.35 -1.57
C THR A 220 6.60 6.23 -0.91
N TRP A 221 6.80 6.32 0.39
CA TRP A 221 7.45 5.29 1.18
C TRP A 221 6.42 4.49 1.97
N ALA A 222 6.64 3.18 2.08
CA ALA A 222 5.91 2.34 3.02
C ALA A 222 6.84 1.34 3.70
N GLY A 223 6.52 0.93 4.93
CA GLY A 223 7.31 -0.08 5.63
C GLY A 223 6.75 -0.41 7.01
N ILE A 224 7.33 -1.44 7.61
CA ILE A 224 7.03 -1.83 8.98
C ILE A 224 7.93 -1.00 9.91
N ALA A 225 7.38 -0.43 10.98
CA ALA A 225 8.18 0.31 11.95
C ALA A 225 7.84 -0.08 13.40
N LEU A 226 8.89 -0.33 14.19
CA LEU A 226 8.86 -0.52 15.63
C LEU A 226 9.45 0.75 16.29
N VAL A 227 8.58 1.58 16.84
CA VAL A 227 8.96 2.89 17.39
C VAL A 227 8.78 2.86 18.89
N GLY A 228 9.89 2.97 19.65
CA GLY A 228 9.87 3.18 21.10
C GLY A 228 9.73 4.67 21.42
N GLU A 229 9.12 5.01 22.56
CA GLU A 229 9.08 6.39 23.04
C GLU A 229 10.50 6.92 23.27
N ASP A 230 11.32 6.09 23.92
CA ASP A 230 12.72 6.32 24.20
C ASP A 230 13.53 5.03 24.00
N ARG A 231 14.81 5.05 24.44
CA ARG A 231 15.70 3.91 24.30
C ARG A 231 15.29 2.71 25.15
N ALA A 232 14.84 2.94 26.38
CA ALA A 232 14.45 1.86 27.30
C ALA A 232 13.17 1.18 26.82
N ASP A 233 12.20 1.95 26.33
CA ASP A 233 10.97 1.41 25.74
C ASP A 233 11.28 0.62 24.46
N LEU A 234 12.16 1.12 23.60
CA LEU A 234 12.58 0.40 22.39
C LEU A 234 13.24 -0.95 22.72
N GLU A 235 14.17 -0.96 23.70
CA GLU A 235 14.85 -2.19 24.13
C GLU A 235 13.84 -3.22 24.67
N ARG A 236 12.85 -2.78 25.46
CA ARG A 236 11.76 -3.63 25.93
C ARG A 236 10.95 -4.20 24.77
N LEU A 237 10.52 -3.38 23.81
CA LEU A 237 9.75 -3.81 22.63
C LEU A 237 10.51 -4.81 21.76
N VAL A 238 11.82 -4.61 21.59
CA VAL A 238 12.68 -5.53 20.84
C VAL A 238 12.76 -6.88 21.56
N SER A 239 12.94 -6.89 22.89
CA SER A 239 12.95 -8.12 23.71
C SER A 239 11.62 -8.87 23.61
N GLU A 240 10.50 -8.19 23.83
CA GLU A 240 9.15 -8.78 23.73
C GLU A 240 8.87 -9.38 22.34
N ARG A 241 9.40 -8.74 21.30
CA ARG A 241 9.28 -9.22 19.92
C ARG A 241 10.13 -10.48 19.73
N ALA A 242 11.36 -10.51 20.23
CA ALA A 242 12.25 -11.66 20.18
C ALA A 242 11.68 -12.87 20.96
N ASP A 243 11.10 -12.65 22.14
CA ASP A 243 10.44 -13.68 22.96
C ASP A 243 9.26 -14.33 22.22
N ARG A 244 8.63 -13.61 21.29
CA ARG A 244 7.59 -14.12 20.40
C ARG A 244 8.13 -14.75 19.10
N GLY A 245 9.44 -14.89 18.97
CA GLY A 245 10.09 -15.45 17.77
C GLY A 245 9.99 -14.56 16.54
N LEU A 246 9.78 -13.26 16.70
CA LEU A 246 9.63 -12.32 15.60
C LEU A 246 10.96 -11.57 15.34
N SER A 247 11.48 -11.66 14.11
CA SER A 247 12.68 -10.97 13.66
C SER A 247 12.45 -9.47 13.45
N LEU A 248 13.55 -8.70 13.46
CA LEU A 248 13.57 -7.30 13.00
C LEU A 248 13.92 -7.18 11.51
N ASP A 249 14.08 -8.28 10.78
CA ASP A 249 14.39 -8.22 9.35
C ASP A 249 13.28 -7.51 8.59
N GLY A 250 13.66 -6.48 7.81
CA GLY A 250 12.71 -5.65 7.08
C GLY A 250 11.85 -4.72 7.96
N VAL A 251 12.16 -4.59 9.25
CA VAL A 251 11.48 -3.69 10.18
C VAL A 251 12.41 -2.50 10.49
N TRP A 252 11.96 -1.30 10.19
CA TRP A 252 12.61 -0.12 10.72
C TRP A 252 12.43 -0.09 12.25
N SER A 253 13.48 0.15 13.01
CA SER A 253 13.38 0.22 14.48
C SER A 253 14.18 1.41 15.04
N GLY A 254 13.60 2.13 15.97
CA GLY A 254 14.22 3.31 16.58
C GLY A 254 13.32 3.99 17.61
N THR A 255 13.88 5.04 18.25
CA THR A 255 13.11 5.89 19.15
C THR A 255 12.20 6.85 18.39
N ALA A 256 11.26 7.49 19.08
CA ALA A 256 10.40 8.54 18.53
C ALA A 256 11.21 9.67 17.87
N GLU A 257 12.32 10.10 18.46
CA GLU A 257 13.22 11.10 17.88
C GLU A 257 13.88 10.60 16.57
N ALA A 258 14.35 9.34 16.56
CA ALA A 258 14.92 8.73 15.36
C ALA A 258 13.89 8.57 14.25
N TRP A 259 12.63 8.26 14.61
CA TRP A 259 11.51 8.19 13.67
C TRP A 259 11.22 9.55 13.03
N ALA A 260 11.15 10.62 13.84
CA ALA A 260 10.97 11.97 13.33
C ALA A 260 12.06 12.39 12.33
N ARG A 261 13.34 12.05 12.63
CA ARG A 261 14.45 12.29 11.70
C ARG A 261 14.29 11.49 10.41
N PHE A 262 13.97 10.20 10.52
CA PHE A 262 13.77 9.33 9.34
C PHE A 262 12.66 9.84 8.43
N VAL A 263 11.51 10.27 8.99
CA VAL A 263 10.42 10.87 8.21
C VAL A 263 10.86 12.19 7.56
N GLY A 264 11.69 12.98 8.25
CA GLY A 264 12.33 14.16 7.68
C GLY A 264 13.23 13.84 6.48
N GLU A 265 14.09 12.84 6.62
CA GLU A 265 14.98 12.36 5.55
C GLU A 265 14.20 11.83 4.35
N LEU A 266 13.09 11.09 4.58
CA LEU A 266 12.19 10.65 3.51
C LEU A 266 11.58 11.83 2.76
N ARG A 267 11.09 12.86 3.49
CA ARG A 267 10.55 14.08 2.89
C ARG A 267 11.60 14.77 2.01
N ASP A 268 12.80 14.95 2.54
CA ASP A 268 13.91 15.60 1.84
C ASP A 268 14.38 14.77 0.62
N GLY A 269 14.21 13.44 0.68
CA GLY A 269 14.37 12.51 -0.44
C GLY A 269 13.22 12.50 -1.45
N GLY A 270 12.18 13.33 -1.23
CA GLY A 270 11.06 13.52 -2.15
C GLY A 270 9.82 12.68 -1.88
N ALA A 271 9.68 12.11 -0.68
CA ALA A 271 8.46 11.40 -0.31
C ALA A 271 7.28 12.36 -0.13
N SER A 272 6.18 12.11 -0.83
CA SER A 272 4.90 12.77 -0.59
C SER A 272 4.08 12.10 0.52
N TRP A 273 4.28 10.79 0.72
CA TRP A 273 3.67 9.98 1.78
C TRP A 273 4.70 9.12 2.49
N CYS A 274 4.54 8.98 3.81
CA CYS A 274 5.15 7.96 4.64
C CYS A 274 4.04 7.08 5.20
N ILE A 275 3.99 5.80 4.79
CA ILE A 275 2.95 4.86 5.20
C ILE A 275 3.58 3.81 6.09
N VAL A 276 3.13 3.71 7.33
CA VAL A 276 3.70 2.79 8.29
C VAL A 276 2.74 1.66 8.65
N LEU A 277 3.25 0.43 8.67
CA LEU A 277 2.63 -0.69 9.36
C LEU A 277 3.21 -0.71 10.79
N PRO A 278 2.46 -0.24 11.81
CA PRO A 278 2.96 -0.21 13.18
C PRO A 278 3.27 -1.63 13.67
N ALA A 279 4.50 -1.85 14.12
CA ALA A 279 4.89 -3.08 14.83
C ALA A 279 4.78 -2.85 16.34
N GLY A 280 4.38 -3.91 17.07
CA GLY A 280 4.20 -3.84 18.51
C GLY A 280 2.74 -3.62 18.94
N PRO A 281 2.51 -3.20 20.19
CA PRO A 281 1.17 -2.99 20.73
C PRO A 281 0.45 -1.77 20.09
N PRO A 282 -0.89 -1.68 20.24
CA PRO A 282 -1.69 -0.66 19.54
C PRO A 282 -1.35 0.79 19.85
N ASP A 283 -0.78 1.07 21.02
CA ASP A 283 -0.36 2.41 21.46
C ASP A 283 0.84 2.96 20.65
N ARG A 284 1.56 2.10 19.92
CA ARG A 284 2.64 2.58 19.04
C ARG A 284 2.16 3.55 17.97
N LEU A 285 0.87 3.52 17.65
CA LEU A 285 0.30 4.49 16.73
C LEU A 285 0.39 5.92 17.25
N ASP A 286 0.20 6.13 18.57
CA ASP A 286 0.30 7.46 19.20
C ASP A 286 1.74 7.96 19.19
N VAL A 287 2.70 7.07 19.51
CA VAL A 287 4.12 7.39 19.46
C VAL A 287 4.56 7.81 18.04
N ILE A 288 4.12 7.04 17.03
CA ILE A 288 4.41 7.31 15.61
C ILE A 288 3.81 8.65 15.17
N ALA A 289 2.56 8.91 15.52
CA ALA A 289 1.86 10.14 15.17
C ALA A 289 2.48 11.34 15.91
N GLY A 290 2.65 11.25 17.22
CA GLY A 290 3.23 12.30 18.06
C GLY A 290 4.65 12.71 17.64
N ALA A 291 5.49 11.73 17.27
CA ALA A 291 6.84 12.00 16.77
C ALA A 291 6.87 12.75 15.43
N THR A 292 5.78 12.75 14.66
CA THR A 292 5.65 13.50 13.40
C THR A 292 4.91 14.83 13.56
N GLY A 293 4.61 15.25 14.80
CA GLY A 293 3.95 16.53 15.11
C GLY A 293 2.44 16.51 14.87
N ARG A 294 1.83 15.36 15.04
CA ARG A 294 0.38 15.11 14.89
C ARG A 294 -0.29 15.01 16.25
#